data_6842bf7677cd291505ef6f75862060ef
#
_entry.id   6842bf7677cd291505ef6f75862060ef
#
_cell.length_a   1.000
_cell.length_b   1.000
_cell.length_c   1.000
_cell.angle_alpha   90.00
_cell.angle_beta   90.00
_cell.angle_gamma   90.00
#
_symmetry.space_group_name_H-M   'P 1'
#
loop_
_entity.id
_entity.type
_entity.pdbx_description
1 polymer ?
#
loop_
_entity_poly.entity_id
_entity_poly.type
_entity_poly.pdbx_seq_one_letter_code
_entity_poly.pdbx_strand_id
1 'polypeptide(L)'
;MSRPQETSVSKAPLFPLGRVVATPGALAVLEAAGELPNRYLARHVRGDWGEIPDEDRKENELSLREGFRILSAYHTSLGVRLWVITEADRSSTCVLLPEEY
;
A
#
# COMPACT_ATOMS: atom_id res chain seq x y z
N MET A 1 26.68 -17.82 6.52
CA MET A 1 26.09 -17.33 6.32
C MET A 1 25.38 -16.92 5.87
N SER A 2 25.35 -16.86 5.67
CA SER A 2 24.67 -16.33 5.12
C SER A 2 23.96 -15.86 4.84
N ARG A 3 23.75 -15.73 4.94
CA ARG A 3 23.00 -15.09 4.76
C ARG A 3 22.23 -14.88 3.97
N PRO A 4 21.90 -15.15 3.72
CA PRO A 4 21.27 -14.71 2.70
C PRO A 4 20.11 -14.18 2.67
N GLN A 5 19.74 -14.38 2.88
CA GLN A 5 18.81 -13.85 2.80
C GLN A 5 18.73 -12.63 3.16
N GLU A 6 19.47 -12.40 3.60
CA GLU A 6 19.50 -11.15 3.84
C GLU A 6 19.14 -10.32 2.78
N THR A 7 19.16 -10.79 1.68
CA THR A 7 18.74 -10.03 0.60
C THR A 7 17.39 -9.49 0.77
N SER A 8 16.53 -10.25 1.33
CA SER A 8 15.20 -9.77 1.49
C SER A 8 15.14 -8.67 2.49
N VAL A 9 16.10 -8.63 3.38
CA VAL A 9 16.07 -7.60 4.34
C VAL A 9 16.39 -6.27 3.74
N SER A 10 16.92 -6.26 2.53
CA SER A 10 17.21 -5.01 1.90
C SER A 10 15.95 -4.24 1.57
N LYS A 11 14.79 -4.84 1.78
CA LYS A 11 13.53 -4.19 1.45
C LYS A 11 12.96 -3.47 2.64
N ALA A 12 13.74 -2.61 3.23
CA ALA A 12 13.25 -1.79 4.32
C ALA A 12 12.13 -0.88 3.83
N PRO A 13 11.17 -0.56 4.68
CA PRO A 13 10.10 0.35 4.29
C PRO A 13 10.64 1.72 3.92
N LEU A 14 10.04 2.34 2.92
CA LEU A 14 10.42 3.68 2.50
C LEU A 14 9.79 4.75 3.37
N PHE A 15 8.73 4.40 4.11
CA PHE A 15 8.04 5.34 5.00
C PHE A 15 7.25 4.52 6.01
N PRO A 16 6.90 5.12 7.15
CA PRO A 16 6.09 4.41 8.14
C PRO A 16 4.62 4.44 7.74
N LEU A 17 3.88 3.38 8.10
CA LEU A 17 2.46 3.32 7.82
C LEU A 17 1.62 4.04 8.87
N GLY A 18 2.18 4.23 10.06
CA GLY A 18 1.41 4.76 11.17
C GLY A 18 0.33 3.77 11.57
N ARG A 19 -0.82 4.30 11.96
CA ARG A 19 -1.93 3.46 12.35
C ARG A 19 -2.58 2.88 11.09
N VAL A 20 -2.72 1.57 11.03
CA VAL A 20 -3.31 0.92 9.87
C VAL A 20 -4.78 0.66 10.14
N VAL A 21 -5.64 1.09 9.22
CA VAL A 21 -7.07 0.83 9.28
C VAL A 21 -7.55 0.31 7.94
N ALA A 22 -8.69 -0.36 7.94
CA ALA A 22 -9.28 -0.87 6.72
C ALA A 22 -10.79 -0.72 6.83
N THR A 23 -11.43 -0.34 5.72
CA THR A 23 -12.87 -0.18 5.71
C THR A 23 -13.53 -1.54 5.73
N PRO A 24 -14.80 -1.63 6.19
CA PRO A 24 -15.53 -2.89 6.13
C PRO A 24 -15.62 -3.46 4.71
N GLY A 25 -15.77 -2.59 3.71
CA GLY A 25 -15.83 -3.05 2.33
C GLY A 25 -14.52 -3.68 1.88
N ALA A 26 -13.39 -3.05 2.22
CA ALA A 26 -12.08 -3.60 1.88
C ALA A 26 -11.88 -4.95 2.56
N LEU A 27 -12.24 -5.04 3.85
CA LEU A 27 -12.10 -6.30 4.58
C LEU A 27 -12.95 -7.40 3.96
N ALA A 28 -14.16 -7.07 3.52
CA ALA A 28 -15.05 -8.05 2.93
C ALA A 28 -14.49 -8.59 1.61
N VAL A 29 -13.96 -7.72 0.74
CA VAL A 29 -13.43 -8.20 -0.54
C VAL A 29 -12.13 -8.97 -0.35
N LEU A 30 -11.34 -8.61 0.64
CA LEU A 30 -10.12 -9.36 0.95
C LEU A 30 -10.46 -10.73 1.47
N GLU A 31 -11.43 -10.82 2.36
CA GLU A 31 -11.87 -12.09 2.90
C GLU A 31 -12.40 -12.99 1.79
N ALA A 32 -13.20 -12.45 0.89
CA ALA A 32 -13.73 -13.21 -0.23
C ALA A 32 -12.61 -13.75 -1.12
N ALA A 33 -11.51 -13.03 -1.24
CA ALA A 33 -10.38 -13.45 -2.05
C ALA A 33 -9.42 -14.35 -1.28
N GLY A 34 -9.62 -14.54 0.02
CA GLY A 34 -8.72 -15.31 0.85
C GLY A 34 -7.39 -14.62 1.06
N GLU A 35 -7.38 -13.30 1.10
CA GLU A 35 -6.16 -12.50 1.20
C GLU A 35 -6.21 -11.61 2.43
N LEU A 36 -5.03 -11.20 2.90
CA LEU A 36 -4.90 -10.33 4.04
C LEU A 36 -4.40 -8.96 3.59
N PRO A 37 -4.75 -7.90 4.32
CA PRO A 37 -4.26 -6.56 3.99
C PRO A 37 -2.74 -6.47 3.94
N ASN A 38 -2.04 -7.26 4.75
CA ASN A 38 -0.58 -7.22 4.83
C ASN A 38 0.08 -7.40 3.48
N ARG A 39 -0.52 -8.20 2.63
CA ARG A 39 0.01 -8.44 1.31
C ARG A 39 0.20 -7.14 0.54
N TYR A 40 -0.77 -6.27 0.61
CA TYR A 40 -0.76 -5.00 -0.12
C TYR A 40 0.00 -3.92 0.62
N LEU A 41 -0.06 -3.94 1.95
CA LEU A 41 0.69 -2.99 2.75
C LEU A 41 2.19 -3.18 2.56
N ALA A 42 2.63 -4.43 2.44
CA ALA A 42 4.04 -4.73 2.22
C ALA A 42 4.52 -4.18 0.86
N ARG A 43 3.67 -4.23 -0.15
CA ARG A 43 4.01 -3.67 -1.45
C ARG A 43 4.06 -2.15 -1.39
N HIS A 44 3.08 -1.58 -0.72
CA HIS A 44 2.91 -0.13 -0.62
C HIS A 44 4.15 0.53 0.01
N VAL A 45 4.62 0.00 1.15
CA VAL A 45 5.75 0.61 1.86
C VAL A 45 7.07 0.48 1.11
N ARG A 46 7.14 -0.42 0.13
CA ARG A 46 8.37 -0.61 -0.64
C ARG A 46 8.36 0.15 -1.96
N GLY A 47 7.32 0.92 -2.20
CA GLY A 47 7.25 1.70 -3.43
C GLY A 47 6.67 0.95 -4.61
N ASP A 48 6.03 -0.19 -4.37
CA ASP A 48 5.30 -0.91 -5.41
C ASP A 48 3.88 -0.39 -5.39
N TRP A 49 3.66 0.68 -6.14
CA TRP A 49 2.39 1.42 -6.10
C TRP A 49 1.24 0.71 -6.83
N GLY A 50 1.54 -0.42 -7.48
CA GLY A 50 0.51 -1.17 -8.19
C GLY A 50 0.13 -0.52 -9.50
N GLU A 51 -1.18 -0.48 -9.74
CA GLU A 51 -1.70 -0.05 -11.05
C GLU A 51 -2.19 1.38 -11.02
N ILE A 52 -1.25 2.29 -11.04
CA ILE A 52 -1.56 3.72 -11.08
C ILE A 52 -0.91 4.31 -12.33
N PRO A 53 -1.46 5.44 -12.84
CA PRO A 53 -0.86 6.11 -13.99
C PRO A 53 0.54 6.63 -13.66
N ASP A 54 1.33 6.86 -14.71
CA ASP A 54 2.69 7.37 -14.51
C ASP A 54 2.71 8.69 -13.77
N GLU A 55 1.74 9.54 -13.99
CA GLU A 55 1.66 10.82 -13.27
C GLU A 55 1.52 10.60 -11.78
N ASP A 56 0.67 9.66 -11.39
CA ASP A 56 0.46 9.36 -9.98
C ASP A 56 1.70 8.71 -9.39
N ARG A 57 2.40 7.92 -10.20
CA ARG A 57 3.66 7.32 -9.76
C ARG A 57 4.68 8.41 -9.44
N LYS A 58 4.78 9.43 -10.28
CA LYS A 58 5.68 10.54 -10.04
C LYS A 58 5.26 11.34 -8.83
N GLU A 59 3.94 11.48 -8.62
CA GLU A 59 3.41 12.15 -7.44
C GLU A 59 3.84 11.42 -6.18
N ASN A 60 3.76 10.10 -6.18
CA ASN A 60 4.18 9.32 -5.03
C ASN A 60 5.67 9.47 -4.76
N GLU A 61 6.49 9.50 -5.81
CA GLU A 61 7.93 9.69 -5.64
C GLU A 61 8.22 11.05 -5.03
N LEU A 62 7.50 12.08 -5.47
CA LEU A 62 7.63 13.40 -4.89
C LEU A 62 7.15 13.39 -3.44
N SER A 63 6.06 12.68 -3.16
CA SER A 63 5.48 12.62 -1.82
C SER A 63 6.45 11.98 -0.82
N LEU A 64 7.26 11.03 -1.27
CA LEU A 64 8.26 10.42 -0.40
C LEU A 64 9.24 11.48 0.11
N ARG A 65 9.60 12.43 -0.75
CA ARG A 65 10.57 13.45 -0.39
C ARG A 65 9.94 14.64 0.32
N GLU A 66 8.75 15.04 -0.15
CA GLU A 66 8.14 16.28 0.31
C GLU A 66 7.09 16.11 1.41
N GLY A 67 6.71 14.88 1.72
CA GLY A 67 5.77 14.66 2.80
C GLY A 67 4.32 14.87 2.42
N PHE A 68 3.94 14.46 1.21
CA PHE A 68 2.55 14.50 0.79
C PHE A 68 1.94 13.10 0.91
N ARG A 69 0.64 13.01 0.67
CA ARG A 69 -0.09 11.76 0.75
C ARG A 69 0.37 10.78 -0.33
N ILE A 70 0.37 9.50 -0.03
CA ILE A 70 0.81 8.45 -0.94
C ILE A 70 -0.36 7.51 -1.23
N LEU A 71 -0.58 7.19 -2.50
CA LEU A 71 -1.69 6.35 -2.93
C LEU A 71 -1.19 5.19 -3.78
N SER A 72 -1.58 3.97 -3.42
CA SER A 72 -1.36 2.79 -4.25
C SER A 72 -2.70 2.20 -4.68
N ALA A 73 -2.73 1.51 -5.81
CA ALA A 73 -3.92 0.84 -6.30
C ALA A 73 -3.57 -0.58 -6.72
N TYR A 74 -4.33 -1.55 -6.22
CA TYR A 74 -4.09 -2.96 -6.49
C TYR A 74 -5.39 -3.64 -6.88
N HIS A 75 -5.30 -4.90 -7.30
CA HIS A 75 -6.46 -5.77 -7.50
C HIS A 75 -6.29 -7.00 -6.63
N THR A 76 -7.38 -7.47 -6.05
CA THR A 76 -7.36 -8.77 -5.38
C THR A 76 -7.29 -9.86 -6.44
N SER A 77 -7.10 -11.10 -6.00
CA SER A 77 -7.08 -12.24 -6.92
C SER A 77 -8.41 -12.41 -7.65
N LEU A 78 -9.48 -11.84 -7.10
CA LEU A 78 -10.79 -11.87 -7.76
C LEU A 78 -11.04 -10.63 -8.62
N GLY A 79 -10.03 -9.79 -8.80
CA GLY A 79 -10.13 -8.63 -9.66
C GLY A 79 -10.80 -7.42 -9.06
N VAL A 80 -10.97 -7.39 -7.74
CA VAL A 80 -11.60 -6.26 -7.08
C VAL A 80 -10.55 -5.22 -6.74
N ARG A 81 -10.82 -3.97 -7.08
CA ARG A 81 -9.85 -2.90 -6.91
C ARG A 81 -9.76 -2.46 -5.46
N LEU A 82 -8.53 -2.25 -5.00
CA LEU A 82 -8.26 -1.75 -3.65
C LEU A 82 -7.35 -0.54 -3.74
N TRP A 83 -7.57 0.43 -2.86
CA TRP A 83 -6.66 1.55 -2.70
C TRP A 83 -6.00 1.46 -1.34
N VAL A 84 -4.75 1.89 -1.26
CA VAL A 84 -4.02 2.01 0.01
C VAL A 84 -3.48 3.43 0.07
N ILE A 85 -3.92 4.19 1.06
CA ILE A 85 -3.58 5.61 1.17
C ILE A 85 -2.91 5.89 2.49
N THR A 86 -1.71 6.49 2.46
CA THR A 86 -1.02 6.93 3.66
C THR A 86 -1.08 8.45 3.72
N GLU A 87 -1.48 8.97 4.88
CA GLU A 87 -1.63 10.40 5.07
C GLU A 87 -0.28 11.12 5.00
N ALA A 88 -0.34 12.42 4.71
CA ALA A 88 0.87 13.22 4.49
C ALA A 88 1.81 13.16 5.68
N ASP A 89 1.29 13.22 6.89
CA ASP A 89 2.11 13.20 8.09
C ASP A 89 2.48 11.79 8.54
N ARG A 90 2.12 10.78 7.75
CA ARG A 90 2.39 9.36 8.02
C ARG A 90 1.72 8.88 9.30
N SER A 91 0.65 9.55 9.72
CA SER A 91 -0.03 9.17 10.96
C SER A 91 -0.90 7.94 10.78
N SER A 92 -1.38 7.68 9.57
CA SER A 92 -2.24 6.53 9.34
C SER A 92 -2.22 6.10 7.88
N THR A 93 -2.56 4.82 7.67
CA THR A 93 -2.71 4.24 6.33
C THR A 93 -4.03 3.50 6.31
N CYS A 94 -4.82 3.74 5.28
CA CYS A 94 -6.14 3.14 5.13
C CYS A 94 -6.20 2.27 3.89
N VAL A 95 -6.75 1.06 4.05
CA VAL A 95 -7.05 0.16 2.93
C VAL A 95 -8.56 0.30 2.68
N LEU A 96 -8.94 0.66 1.48
CA LEU A 96 -10.34 0.95 1.19
C LEU A 96 -10.66 0.63 -0.26
N LEU A 97 -11.96 0.59 -0.57
CA LEU A 97 -12.39 0.48 -1.97
C LEU A 97 -12.45 1.88 -2.55
N PRO A 98 -12.17 2.04 -3.86
CA PRO A 98 -12.21 3.37 -4.47
C PRO A 98 -13.53 4.10 -4.25
N GLU A 99 -14.65 3.38 -4.28
CA GLU A 99 -15.95 4.00 -4.08
C GLU A 99 -16.21 4.42 -2.64
N GLU A 100 -15.35 4.02 -1.72
CA GLU A 100 -15.48 4.45 -0.33
C GLU A 100 -14.68 5.71 -0.03
N TYR A 101 -13.94 6.17 -1.03
CA TYR A 101 -13.15 7.37 -0.85
C TYR A 101 -14.05 8.58 -0.96
#